data_b3cf1630c8d9a5837c46e4fbd939ec12
#
_entry.id   b3cf1630c8d9a5837c46e4fbd939ec12
#
_cell.length_a   1.000
_cell.length_b   1.000
_cell.length_c   1.000
_cell.angle_alpha   90.00
_cell.angle_beta   90.00
_cell.angle_gamma   90.00
#
_symmetry.space_group_name_H-M   'P 1'
#
loop_
_entity.id
_entity.type
_entity.pdbx_description
1 polymer ?
#
loop_
_entity_poly.entity_id
_entity_poly.type
_entity_poly.pdbx_seq_one_letter_code
_entity_poly.pdbx_strand_id
1 'polypeptide(L)'
;MNKRNLKERITLDPIMTLIILIVITIIVSGFLSLLGVQVSYNTIGNDVTLEYTQNLASVESLFSLSGLKYIFTTTVSNFVSFTPLSSLIIILIGIGVMEKSGFLKTVITLLTKKARKKMVTFVLVLICLISSIMGNLPYVVMIPLSALIFVYGKRNPYIGIIASYAGLTIGTGVSAIFTSVDSALLTNTLQGAHLIMANYELSTMSLIIIMSIAIILLAFAITLITENYIAPKMPKYEFPESEMEEEFTITNRELKGLVLAGGAGILYLLFFIYCIIPGLPLSGALLDKTQMFYIDKLFSADSFFSNGFVFVVTMLFVILGFFYGIGAKTIRNNKDLCDDLGHSIDGIGKTIVLIFFASVFISVFKKTGIGEVITAALANILTAANLGAFPLIIILFLISAVATFFLPNSTFKWAILASIAVPALMNIGVSPEFTQVIFRFGESMTMGLTPLMAYYVIYLAYLERYNQSKKPINFFKTLKYQVPYAVVCGLILLALLIVWYIIGLPIGINGVVHV
;
A
#
# COMPACT_ATOMS: atom_id res chain seq x y z
N MET A 1 25.92 -4.23 -39.20
CA MET A 1 25.47 -3.83 -37.86
C MET A 1 24.10 -4.42 -37.58
N ASN A 2 24.02 -5.35 -36.68
CA ASN A 2 22.88 -6.27 -36.48
C ASN A 2 21.71 -5.56 -35.81
N LYS A 3 20.50 -5.59 -36.36
CA LYS A 3 19.26 -5.00 -35.79
C LYS A 3 18.91 -5.49 -34.35
N ARG A 4 19.52 -6.58 -33.91
CA ARG A 4 19.41 -7.08 -32.51
C ARG A 4 20.10 -6.17 -31.48
N ASN A 5 21.15 -5.44 -31.88
CA ASN A 5 21.92 -4.55 -30.98
C ASN A 5 21.28 -3.16 -30.75
N LEU A 6 20.29 -2.76 -31.54
CA LEU A 6 19.60 -1.47 -31.34
C LEU A 6 18.50 -1.54 -30.29
N LYS A 7 17.83 -2.69 -30.11
CA LYS A 7 16.80 -2.87 -29.08
C LYS A 7 17.35 -3.02 -27.65
N GLU A 8 18.62 -3.34 -27.50
CA GLU A 8 19.29 -3.44 -26.18
C GLU A 8 19.81 -2.09 -25.66
N ARG A 9 19.78 -1.02 -26.45
CA ARG A 9 20.53 0.21 -26.20
C ARG A 9 19.81 1.28 -25.38
N ILE A 10 18.51 1.21 -25.16
CA ILE A 10 17.80 2.29 -24.45
C ILE A 10 16.96 1.70 -23.30
N THR A 11 17.61 1.24 -22.23
CA THR A 11 16.96 1.18 -20.93
C THR A 11 17.02 2.58 -20.33
N LEU A 12 15.92 3.32 -20.43
CA LEU A 12 15.80 4.62 -19.77
C LEU A 12 15.89 4.43 -18.25
N ASP A 13 16.68 5.29 -17.62
CA ASP A 13 16.70 5.37 -16.16
C ASP A 13 15.28 5.70 -15.64
N PRO A 14 14.86 5.13 -14.50
CA PRO A 14 13.55 5.42 -13.90
C PRO A 14 13.25 6.92 -13.73
N ILE A 15 14.26 7.74 -13.39
CA ILE A 15 14.09 9.19 -13.25
C ILE A 15 13.72 9.80 -14.61
N MET A 16 14.44 9.44 -15.67
CA MET A 16 14.14 9.93 -17.02
C MET A 16 12.75 9.48 -17.49
N THR A 17 12.35 8.26 -17.13
CA THR A 17 10.99 7.76 -17.43
C THR A 17 9.92 8.62 -16.75
N LEU A 18 10.10 8.99 -15.48
CA LEU A 18 9.18 9.88 -14.76
C LEU A 18 9.13 11.28 -15.38
N ILE A 19 10.28 11.85 -15.78
CA ILE A 19 10.32 13.14 -16.48
C ILE A 19 9.52 13.08 -17.78
N ILE A 20 9.70 12.01 -18.57
CA ILE A 20 8.93 11.82 -19.81
C ILE A 20 7.43 11.68 -19.51
N LEU A 21 7.05 10.94 -18.47
CA LEU A 21 5.65 10.80 -18.06
C LEU A 21 5.04 12.13 -17.64
N ILE A 22 5.78 13.01 -16.94
CA ILE A 22 5.35 14.37 -16.61
C ILE A 22 5.03 15.15 -17.88
N VAL A 23 5.96 15.17 -18.83
CA VAL A 23 5.79 15.89 -20.11
C VAL A 23 4.59 15.36 -20.90
N ILE A 24 4.47 14.03 -21.00
CA ILE A 24 3.32 13.39 -21.67
C ILE A 24 2.01 13.78 -20.98
N THR A 25 1.96 13.77 -19.65
CA THR A 25 0.77 14.15 -18.90
C THR A 25 0.35 15.61 -19.17
N ILE A 26 1.30 16.53 -19.22
CA ILE A 26 1.05 17.95 -19.54
C ILE A 26 0.47 18.07 -20.96
N ILE A 27 1.06 17.41 -21.95
CA ILE A 27 0.61 17.46 -23.35
C ILE A 27 -0.79 16.86 -23.49
N VAL A 28 -1.02 15.68 -22.88
CA VAL A 28 -2.31 14.98 -22.93
C VAL A 28 -3.40 15.80 -22.25
N SER A 29 -3.10 16.43 -21.12
CA SER A 29 -4.07 17.31 -20.42
C SER A 29 -4.46 18.50 -21.28
N GLY A 30 -3.51 19.12 -22.01
CA GLY A 30 -3.78 20.19 -22.95
C GLY A 30 -4.70 19.76 -24.09
N PHE A 31 -4.41 18.61 -24.69
CA PHE A 31 -5.22 18.04 -25.78
C PHE A 31 -6.65 17.70 -25.32
N LEU A 32 -6.81 16.99 -24.19
CA LEU A 32 -8.13 16.61 -23.66
C LEU A 32 -8.95 17.84 -23.23
N SER A 33 -8.31 18.86 -22.65
CA SER A 33 -8.96 20.11 -22.29
C SER A 33 -9.44 20.88 -23.52
N LEU A 34 -8.67 20.90 -24.61
CA LEU A 34 -9.09 21.49 -25.89
C LEU A 34 -10.31 20.81 -26.50
N LEU A 35 -10.43 19.48 -26.30
CA LEU A 35 -11.62 18.72 -26.70
C LEU A 35 -12.82 18.94 -25.78
N GLY A 36 -12.68 19.72 -24.70
CA GLY A 36 -13.76 19.95 -23.75
C GLY A 36 -14.20 18.71 -22.99
N VAL A 37 -13.25 17.77 -22.70
CA VAL A 37 -13.59 16.50 -22.03
C VAL A 37 -14.02 16.78 -20.60
N GLN A 38 -15.29 16.53 -20.34
CA GLN A 38 -15.92 16.65 -19.02
C GLN A 38 -17.02 15.61 -18.85
N VAL A 39 -17.28 15.19 -17.61
CA VAL A 39 -18.29 14.19 -17.26
C VAL A 39 -19.01 14.65 -16.00
N SER A 40 -20.34 14.69 -16.04
CA SER A 40 -21.14 14.90 -14.84
C SER A 40 -21.31 13.59 -14.08
N TYR A 41 -21.25 13.67 -12.76
CA TYR A 41 -21.51 12.55 -11.86
C TYR A 41 -22.20 13.04 -10.60
N ASN A 42 -22.91 12.16 -9.93
CA ASN A 42 -23.60 12.49 -8.69
C ASN A 42 -22.77 12.00 -7.50
N THR A 43 -22.69 12.82 -6.46
CA THR A 43 -22.29 12.40 -5.14
C THR A 43 -23.43 12.65 -4.16
N ILE A 44 -23.39 11.97 -3.02
CA ILE A 44 -24.37 12.20 -1.96
C ILE A 44 -23.78 13.23 -1.02
N GLY A 45 -24.51 14.32 -0.78
CA GLY A 45 -24.11 15.37 0.15
C GLY A 45 -24.05 14.84 1.59
N ASN A 46 -23.19 15.44 2.42
CA ASN A 46 -23.06 15.08 3.84
C ASN A 46 -24.23 15.61 4.71
N ASP A 47 -25.19 16.28 4.13
CA ASP A 47 -26.28 16.90 4.83
C ASP A 47 -27.42 15.91 5.13
N VAL A 48 -28.19 16.25 6.12
CA VAL A 48 -29.36 15.50 6.65
C VAL A 48 -30.41 15.17 5.56
N THR A 49 -30.35 15.82 4.43
CA THR A 49 -31.34 15.70 3.32
C THR A 49 -31.02 14.60 2.31
N LEU A 50 -29.85 13.97 2.34
CA LEU A 50 -29.44 12.88 1.42
C LEU A 50 -29.71 13.22 -0.07
N GLU A 51 -29.56 14.46 -0.47
CA GLU A 51 -29.79 14.87 -1.84
C GLU A 51 -28.58 14.60 -2.73
N TYR A 52 -28.84 14.22 -3.98
CA TYR A 52 -27.78 14.13 -4.99
C TYR A 52 -27.23 15.51 -5.31
N THR A 53 -25.92 15.67 -5.11
CA THR A 53 -25.18 16.82 -5.60
C THR A 53 -24.56 16.47 -6.94
N GLN A 54 -24.98 17.16 -7.99
CA GLN A 54 -24.38 16.99 -9.31
C GLN A 54 -23.02 17.70 -9.35
N ASN A 55 -21.98 16.95 -9.60
CA ASN A 55 -20.62 17.45 -9.78
C ASN A 55 -20.20 17.31 -11.24
N LEU A 56 -19.24 18.15 -11.65
CA LEU A 56 -18.68 18.12 -12.99
C LEU A 56 -17.18 17.86 -12.89
N ALA A 57 -16.76 16.64 -13.29
CA ALA A 57 -15.36 16.35 -13.50
C ALA A 57 -14.93 16.88 -14.87
N SER A 58 -13.89 17.68 -14.91
CA SER A 58 -13.35 18.24 -16.17
C SER A 58 -11.84 18.12 -16.21
N VAL A 59 -11.29 17.98 -17.41
CA VAL A 59 -9.84 17.95 -17.58
C VAL A 59 -9.28 19.37 -17.60
N GLU A 60 -8.42 19.67 -16.60
CA GLU A 60 -7.68 20.94 -16.56
C GLU A 60 -6.42 20.86 -17.42
N SER A 61 -6.23 21.84 -18.33
CA SER A 61 -5.02 21.94 -19.13
C SER A 61 -3.84 22.44 -18.31
N LEU A 62 -2.82 21.62 -18.16
CA LEU A 62 -1.53 22.07 -17.64
C LEU A 62 -0.58 22.60 -18.73
N PHE A 63 -0.96 22.48 -19.99
CA PHE A 63 -0.31 23.14 -21.11
C PHE A 63 -0.88 24.57 -21.29
N SER A 64 -0.79 25.36 -20.21
CA SER A 64 -1.33 26.73 -20.09
C SER A 64 -0.47 27.57 -19.14
N LEU A 65 -0.63 28.87 -19.13
CA LEU A 65 0.07 29.76 -18.19
C LEU A 65 -0.31 29.46 -16.73
N SER A 66 -1.56 29.13 -16.47
CA SER A 66 -2.03 28.70 -15.14
C SER A 66 -1.43 27.35 -14.71
N GLY A 67 -1.32 26.40 -15.65
CA GLY A 67 -0.66 25.12 -15.41
C GLY A 67 0.84 25.27 -15.13
N LEU A 68 1.52 26.12 -15.91
CA LEU A 68 2.93 26.44 -15.66
C LEU A 68 3.11 27.08 -14.28
N LYS A 69 2.28 28.06 -13.93
CA LYS A 69 2.27 28.71 -12.61
C LYS A 69 2.06 27.68 -11.50
N TYR A 70 1.10 26.76 -11.64
CA TYR A 70 0.87 25.69 -10.68
C TYR A 70 2.14 24.86 -10.46
N ILE A 71 2.78 24.36 -11.52
CA ILE A 71 4.00 23.54 -11.42
C ILE A 71 5.09 24.29 -10.65
N PHE A 72 5.37 25.56 -11.03
CA PHE A 72 6.44 26.33 -10.38
C PHE A 72 6.15 26.70 -8.94
N THR A 73 4.90 26.94 -8.56
CA THR A 73 4.54 27.40 -7.21
C THR A 73 4.33 26.23 -6.24
N THR A 74 3.93 25.04 -6.71
CA THR A 74 3.54 23.94 -5.80
C THR A 74 4.52 22.79 -5.74
N THR A 75 5.50 22.69 -6.66
CA THR A 75 6.42 21.54 -6.71
C THR A 75 7.17 21.33 -5.41
N VAL A 76 7.69 22.40 -4.78
CA VAL A 76 8.45 22.28 -3.52
C VAL A 76 7.54 21.80 -2.38
N SER A 77 6.37 22.42 -2.22
CA SER A 77 5.41 22.04 -1.18
C SER A 77 4.90 20.61 -1.38
N ASN A 78 4.60 20.21 -2.62
CA ASN A 78 4.18 18.85 -2.95
C ASN A 78 5.27 17.80 -2.63
N PHE A 79 6.54 18.13 -2.86
CA PHE A 79 7.65 17.25 -2.51
C PHE A 79 7.83 17.12 -1.00
N VAL A 80 7.82 18.24 -0.26
CA VAL A 80 8.00 18.25 1.20
C VAL A 80 6.85 17.52 1.90
N SER A 81 5.61 17.69 1.42
CA SER A 81 4.43 17.02 1.97
C SER A 81 4.21 15.60 1.43
N PHE A 82 5.09 15.12 0.53
CA PHE A 82 4.95 13.79 -0.05
C PHE A 82 5.23 12.71 1.00
N THR A 83 4.18 12.07 1.49
CA THR A 83 4.22 11.10 2.60
C THR A 83 5.31 10.01 2.47
N PRO A 84 5.58 9.42 1.28
CA PRO A 84 6.65 8.43 1.13
C PRO A 84 8.03 8.96 1.50
N LEU A 85 8.32 10.25 1.30
CA LEU A 85 9.62 10.84 1.62
C LEU A 85 9.87 10.86 3.12
N SER A 86 8.99 11.54 3.87
CA SER A 86 9.14 11.70 5.32
C SER A 86 9.10 10.36 6.05
N SER A 87 8.14 9.50 5.68
CA SER A 87 7.98 8.18 6.28
C SER A 87 9.20 7.28 6.03
N LEU A 88 9.77 7.31 4.81
CA LEU A 88 10.97 6.51 4.50
C LEU A 88 12.17 6.96 5.32
N ILE A 89 12.45 8.27 5.37
CA ILE A 89 13.61 8.79 6.11
C ILE A 89 13.52 8.43 7.59
N ILE A 90 12.34 8.63 8.20
CA ILE A 90 12.12 8.34 9.62
C ILE A 90 12.31 6.83 9.90
N ILE A 91 11.71 5.95 9.09
CA ILE A 91 11.84 4.50 9.29
C ILE A 91 13.28 4.01 9.08
N LEU A 92 14.00 4.58 8.12
CA LEU A 92 15.38 4.18 7.87
C LEU A 92 16.30 4.46 9.07
N ILE A 93 16.02 5.47 9.89
CA ILE A 93 16.74 5.70 11.14
C ILE A 93 16.64 4.45 12.05
N GLY A 94 15.42 3.93 12.22
CA GLY A 94 15.21 2.75 13.06
C GLY A 94 15.80 1.46 12.46
N ILE A 95 15.61 1.26 11.14
CA ILE A 95 16.20 0.11 10.44
C ILE A 95 17.72 0.15 10.51
N GLY A 96 18.33 1.33 10.40
CA GLY A 96 19.79 1.52 10.49
C GLY A 96 20.36 1.00 11.80
N VAL A 97 19.74 1.36 12.92
CA VAL A 97 20.17 0.87 14.23
C VAL A 97 20.01 -0.64 14.35
N MET A 98 18.89 -1.21 13.89
CA MET A 98 18.69 -2.66 13.92
C MET A 98 19.67 -3.43 13.01
N GLU A 99 20.00 -2.87 11.85
CA GLU A 99 20.89 -3.49 10.86
C GLU A 99 22.34 -3.44 11.38
N LYS A 100 22.81 -2.25 11.73
CA LYS A 100 24.21 -2.02 12.13
C LYS A 100 24.55 -2.67 13.47
N SER A 101 23.63 -2.67 14.43
CA SER A 101 23.81 -3.39 15.70
C SER A 101 23.95 -4.90 15.53
N GLY A 102 23.48 -5.46 14.40
CA GLY A 102 23.43 -6.90 14.12
C GLY A 102 22.13 -7.58 14.53
N PHE A 103 21.16 -6.83 15.10
CA PHE A 103 19.87 -7.39 15.54
C PHE A 103 19.12 -8.09 14.39
N LEU A 104 18.97 -7.41 13.25
CA LEU A 104 18.27 -7.97 12.08
C LEU A 104 18.98 -9.23 11.57
N LYS A 105 20.30 -9.19 11.43
CA LYS A 105 21.08 -10.36 10.99
C LYS A 105 20.81 -11.56 11.89
N THR A 106 20.88 -11.37 13.21
CA THR A 106 20.70 -12.44 14.19
C THR A 106 19.27 -12.99 14.17
N VAL A 107 18.25 -12.12 14.24
CA VAL A 107 16.84 -12.55 14.25
C VAL A 107 16.46 -13.25 12.95
N ILE A 108 16.81 -12.68 11.80
CA ILE A 108 16.47 -13.25 10.50
C ILE A 108 17.16 -14.59 10.29
N THR A 109 18.43 -14.69 10.63
CA THR A 109 19.17 -15.94 10.50
C THR A 109 18.59 -17.04 11.40
N LEU A 110 18.19 -16.70 12.62
CA LEU A 110 17.48 -17.65 13.51
C LEU A 110 16.20 -18.18 12.90
N LEU A 111 15.37 -17.26 12.38
CA LEU A 111 14.08 -17.61 11.79
C LEU A 111 14.22 -18.39 10.48
N THR A 112 15.26 -18.10 9.69
CA THR A 112 15.43 -18.70 8.36
C THR A 112 16.27 -19.97 8.37
N LYS A 113 17.14 -20.18 9.37
CA LYS A 113 18.08 -21.33 9.43
C LYS A 113 17.40 -22.70 9.30
N LYS A 114 16.21 -22.88 9.88
CA LYS A 114 15.44 -24.14 9.84
C LYS A 114 14.19 -24.04 8.94
N ALA A 115 13.86 -22.86 8.45
CA ALA A 115 12.63 -22.65 7.69
C ALA A 115 12.82 -23.05 6.22
N ARG A 116 11.81 -23.70 5.65
CA ARG A 116 11.77 -23.96 4.20
C ARG A 116 11.62 -22.61 3.46
N LYS A 117 12.31 -22.47 2.32
CA LYS A 117 12.28 -21.24 1.50
C LYS A 117 10.87 -20.71 1.24
N LYS A 118 9.94 -21.61 0.85
CA LYS A 118 8.53 -21.24 0.61
C LYS A 118 7.81 -20.74 1.86
N MET A 119 8.18 -21.24 3.04
CA MET A 119 7.58 -20.81 4.30
C MET A 119 8.00 -19.38 4.67
N VAL A 120 9.26 -19.02 4.44
CA VAL A 120 9.75 -17.64 4.66
C VAL A 120 8.98 -16.67 3.78
N THR A 121 8.80 -17.01 2.49
CA THR A 121 8.02 -16.18 1.56
C THR A 121 6.55 -16.10 1.97
N PHE A 122 5.95 -17.21 2.40
CA PHE A 122 4.56 -17.24 2.86
C PHE A 122 4.34 -16.33 4.09
N VAL A 123 5.21 -16.44 5.09
CA VAL A 123 5.12 -15.62 6.31
C VAL A 123 5.32 -14.14 5.97
N LEU A 124 6.31 -13.81 5.12
CA LEU A 124 6.51 -12.43 4.66
C LEU A 124 5.26 -11.87 3.97
N VAL A 125 4.69 -12.61 3.03
CA VAL A 125 3.50 -12.19 2.28
C VAL A 125 2.29 -12.06 3.20
N LEU A 126 2.10 -13.01 4.11
CA LEU A 126 1.01 -12.96 5.09
C LEU A 126 1.12 -11.72 5.99
N ILE A 127 2.32 -11.41 6.48
CA ILE A 127 2.57 -10.17 7.24
C ILE A 127 2.27 -8.95 6.38
N CYS A 128 2.68 -8.92 5.11
CA CYS A 128 2.38 -7.80 4.20
C CYS A 128 0.87 -7.60 4.00
N LEU A 129 0.11 -8.68 3.80
CA LEU A 129 -1.35 -8.62 3.64
C LEU A 129 -2.04 -8.11 4.92
N ILE A 130 -1.66 -8.64 6.09
CA ILE A 130 -2.24 -8.24 7.38
C ILE A 130 -1.83 -6.80 7.74
N SER A 131 -0.60 -6.40 7.43
CA SER A 131 -0.08 -5.08 7.78
C SER A 131 -0.79 -3.92 7.07
N SER A 132 -1.62 -4.19 6.06
CA SER A 132 -2.49 -3.18 5.42
C SER A 132 -3.37 -2.41 6.41
N ILE A 133 -3.63 -2.98 7.59
CA ILE A 133 -4.28 -2.33 8.73
C ILE A 133 -3.59 -1.02 9.14
N MET A 134 -2.27 -0.97 9.00
CA MET A 134 -1.45 0.20 9.34
C MET A 134 -1.44 1.26 8.22
N GLY A 135 -2.39 1.21 7.28
CA GLY A 135 -2.48 2.11 6.15
C GLY A 135 -1.26 2.00 5.23
N ASN A 136 -0.58 3.12 5.01
CA ASN A 136 0.54 3.20 4.06
C ASN A 136 1.93 2.93 4.68
N LEU A 137 2.05 2.89 6.00
CA LEU A 137 3.32 2.67 6.69
C LEU A 137 4.02 1.36 6.28
N PRO A 138 3.33 0.24 6.08
CA PRO A 138 3.97 -1.02 5.72
C PRO A 138 4.82 -0.96 4.44
N TYR A 139 4.53 -0.07 3.50
CA TYR A 139 5.36 0.06 2.29
C TYR A 139 6.79 0.49 2.60
N VAL A 140 6.96 1.45 3.52
CA VAL A 140 8.29 1.94 3.90
C VAL A 140 9.02 1.04 4.89
N VAL A 141 8.29 0.14 5.56
CA VAL A 141 8.84 -0.84 6.51
C VAL A 141 9.14 -2.16 5.81
N MET A 142 8.13 -2.77 5.17
CA MET A 142 8.23 -4.16 4.70
C MET A 142 9.07 -4.29 3.42
N ILE A 143 9.10 -3.28 2.55
CA ILE A 143 9.93 -3.33 1.34
C ILE A 143 11.42 -3.39 1.71
N PRO A 144 11.98 -2.46 2.54
CA PRO A 144 13.35 -2.58 3.03
C PRO A 144 13.63 -3.88 3.79
N LEU A 145 12.76 -4.24 4.74
CA LEU A 145 12.96 -5.44 5.54
C LEU A 145 12.91 -6.71 4.71
N SER A 146 12.04 -6.79 3.70
CA SER A 146 11.97 -7.95 2.81
C SER A 146 13.26 -8.17 2.02
N ALA A 147 13.93 -7.08 1.60
CA ALA A 147 15.23 -7.16 0.96
C ALA A 147 16.27 -7.78 1.91
N LEU A 148 16.34 -7.28 3.15
CA LEU A 148 17.26 -7.78 4.17
C LEU A 148 16.94 -9.23 4.59
N ILE A 149 15.66 -9.59 4.73
CA ILE A 149 15.23 -10.97 5.01
C ILE A 149 15.77 -11.93 3.95
N PHE A 150 15.71 -11.54 2.69
CA PHE A 150 16.20 -12.38 1.61
C PHE A 150 17.72 -12.39 1.52
N VAL A 151 18.39 -11.26 1.73
CA VAL A 151 19.87 -11.19 1.78
C VAL A 151 20.42 -12.08 2.89
N TYR A 152 19.98 -11.89 4.14
CA TYR A 152 20.43 -12.71 5.27
C TYR A 152 19.98 -14.19 5.17
N GLY A 153 18.86 -14.44 4.48
CA GLY A 153 18.42 -15.79 4.09
C GLY A 153 19.16 -16.38 2.90
N LYS A 154 20.26 -15.77 2.42
CA LYS A 154 21.03 -16.16 1.23
C LYS A 154 20.17 -16.38 -0.01
N ARG A 155 19.22 -15.43 -0.24
CA ARG A 155 18.30 -15.42 -1.38
C ARG A 155 18.36 -14.07 -2.10
N ASN A 156 18.03 -14.06 -3.37
CA ASN A 156 18.00 -12.84 -4.16
C ASN A 156 16.99 -11.83 -3.57
N PRO A 157 17.42 -10.62 -3.15
CA PRO A 157 16.58 -9.59 -2.55
C PRO A 157 15.43 -9.13 -3.45
N TYR A 158 15.59 -9.20 -4.77
CA TYR A 158 14.51 -8.86 -5.71
C TYR A 158 13.24 -9.66 -5.47
N ILE A 159 13.38 -10.95 -5.13
CA ILE A 159 12.22 -11.83 -4.88
C ILE A 159 11.44 -11.31 -3.67
N GLY A 160 12.13 -10.94 -2.59
CA GLY A 160 11.52 -10.38 -1.39
C GLY A 160 10.82 -9.04 -1.66
N ILE A 161 11.50 -8.12 -2.36
CA ILE A 161 10.98 -6.80 -2.71
C ILE A 161 9.72 -6.92 -3.60
N ILE A 162 9.74 -7.79 -4.61
CA ILE A 162 8.60 -7.99 -5.52
C ILE A 162 7.43 -8.62 -4.79
N ALA A 163 7.67 -9.63 -3.95
CA ALA A 163 6.63 -10.31 -3.19
C ALA A 163 6.01 -9.43 -2.12
N SER A 164 6.81 -8.65 -1.40
CA SER A 164 6.31 -7.72 -0.39
C SER A 164 5.45 -6.62 -1.02
N TYR A 165 5.90 -6.03 -2.13
CA TYR A 165 5.11 -5.03 -2.84
C TYR A 165 3.78 -5.60 -3.36
N ALA A 166 3.78 -6.82 -3.93
CA ALA A 166 2.56 -7.51 -4.33
C ALA A 166 1.62 -7.74 -3.13
N GLY A 167 2.14 -8.26 -2.01
CA GLY A 167 1.35 -8.49 -0.79
C GLY A 167 0.75 -7.19 -0.23
N LEU A 168 1.53 -6.10 -0.21
CA LEU A 168 1.07 -4.81 0.28
C LEU A 168 -0.01 -4.19 -0.61
N THR A 169 0.18 -4.19 -1.93
CA THR A 169 -0.77 -3.57 -2.87
C THR A 169 -2.07 -4.35 -3.00
N ILE A 170 -2.00 -5.67 -3.00
CA ILE A 170 -3.19 -6.53 -2.99
C ILE A 170 -3.87 -6.45 -1.61
N GLY A 171 -3.09 -6.33 -0.54
CA GLY A 171 -3.57 -6.15 0.83
C GLY A 171 -4.41 -4.89 1.06
N THR A 172 -4.26 -3.84 0.24
CA THR A 172 -5.05 -2.60 0.43
C THR A 172 -6.55 -2.82 0.33
N GLY A 173 -7.01 -3.75 -0.50
CA GLY A 173 -8.43 -4.05 -0.65
C GLY A 173 -8.92 -5.23 0.20
N VAL A 174 -8.05 -5.88 0.98
CA VAL A 174 -8.42 -6.99 1.88
C VAL A 174 -7.92 -6.70 3.29
N SER A 175 -8.81 -6.25 4.16
CA SER A 175 -8.49 -5.95 5.57
C SER A 175 -9.41 -6.74 6.50
N ALA A 176 -8.82 -7.58 7.35
CA ALA A 176 -9.57 -8.34 8.36
C ALA A 176 -9.87 -7.51 9.62
N ILE A 177 -9.30 -6.33 9.75
CA ILE A 177 -9.53 -5.41 10.87
C ILE A 177 -9.98 -4.07 10.30
N PHE A 178 -10.95 -3.46 10.96
CA PHE A 178 -11.50 -2.17 10.57
C PHE A 178 -10.44 -1.05 10.69
N THR A 179 -10.30 -0.27 9.64
CA THR A 179 -9.29 0.81 9.52
C THR A 179 -9.96 2.16 9.29
N SER A 180 -9.17 3.24 9.31
CA SER A 180 -9.66 4.59 8.93
C SER A 180 -10.16 4.64 7.48
N VAL A 181 -9.54 3.88 6.57
CA VAL A 181 -10.02 3.77 5.19
C VAL A 181 -11.39 3.07 5.16
N ASP A 182 -11.55 1.99 5.93
CA ASP A 182 -12.82 1.27 6.03
C ASP A 182 -13.94 2.14 6.60
N SER A 183 -13.64 3.01 7.59
CA SER A 183 -14.58 3.99 8.12
C SER A 183 -15.07 4.95 7.04
N ALA A 184 -14.14 5.52 6.28
CA ALA A 184 -14.49 6.43 5.19
C ALA A 184 -15.28 5.75 4.05
N LEU A 185 -14.94 4.49 3.72
CA LEU A 185 -15.68 3.70 2.73
C LEU A 185 -17.07 3.35 3.23
N LEU A 186 -17.19 2.96 4.50
CA LEU A 186 -18.46 2.59 5.14
C LEU A 186 -19.44 3.77 5.10
N THR A 187 -18.97 4.99 5.40
CA THR A 187 -19.78 6.21 5.35
C THR A 187 -20.39 6.40 3.96
N ASN A 188 -19.58 6.33 2.90
CA ASN A 188 -20.09 6.46 1.52
C ASN A 188 -21.04 5.31 1.14
N THR A 189 -20.78 4.11 1.62
CA THR A 189 -21.65 2.94 1.38
C THR A 189 -23.01 3.13 2.06
N LEU A 190 -23.01 3.60 3.31
CA LEU A 190 -24.21 3.85 4.08
C LEU A 190 -25.05 4.98 3.48
N GLN A 191 -24.42 6.06 3.03
CA GLN A 191 -25.10 7.13 2.30
C GLN A 191 -25.79 6.61 1.03
N GLY A 192 -25.11 5.73 0.25
CA GLY A 192 -25.69 5.08 -0.90
C GLY A 192 -26.87 4.17 -0.56
N ALA A 193 -26.77 3.44 0.55
CA ALA A 193 -27.84 2.56 1.03
C ALA A 193 -29.09 3.34 1.48
N HIS A 194 -28.90 4.46 2.15
CA HIS A 194 -29.99 5.31 2.66
C HIS A 194 -30.84 5.93 1.53
N LEU A 195 -30.34 6.01 0.31
CA LEU A 195 -31.15 6.43 -0.85
C LEU A 195 -32.26 5.42 -1.18
N ILE A 196 -32.07 4.15 -0.83
CA ILE A 196 -33.05 3.07 -1.10
C ILE A 196 -33.80 2.70 0.19
N MET A 197 -33.07 2.60 1.32
CA MET A 197 -33.60 2.19 2.61
C MET A 197 -33.06 3.09 3.72
N ALA A 198 -33.84 4.10 4.13
CA ALA A 198 -33.41 5.15 5.06
C ALA A 198 -32.92 4.65 6.43
N ASN A 199 -33.39 3.48 6.89
CA ASN A 199 -33.03 2.90 8.19
C ASN A 199 -32.01 1.74 8.05
N TYR A 200 -31.25 1.67 6.93
CA TYR A 200 -30.24 0.62 6.79
C TYR A 200 -29.05 0.86 7.71
N GLU A 201 -28.65 -0.18 8.44
CA GLU A 201 -27.51 -0.10 9.36
C GLU A 201 -26.38 -1.01 8.88
N LEU A 202 -25.15 -0.51 8.94
CA LEU A 202 -23.95 -1.27 8.60
C LEU A 202 -23.09 -1.48 9.85
N SER A 203 -22.68 -2.73 10.07
CA SER A 203 -21.71 -3.06 11.11
C SER A 203 -20.28 -2.84 10.62
N THR A 204 -19.41 -2.33 11.50
CA THR A 204 -17.96 -2.22 11.23
C THR A 204 -17.28 -3.58 11.03
N MET A 205 -17.94 -4.66 11.48
CA MET A 205 -17.44 -6.03 11.33
C MET A 205 -18.16 -6.83 10.23
N SER A 206 -18.97 -6.17 9.41
CA SER A 206 -19.76 -6.83 8.37
C SER A 206 -18.93 -7.53 7.28
N LEU A 207 -17.64 -7.22 7.14
CA LEU A 207 -16.78 -7.76 6.07
C LEU A 207 -15.73 -8.77 6.58
N ILE A 208 -15.61 -8.99 7.89
CA ILE A 208 -14.47 -9.67 8.51
C ILE A 208 -14.26 -11.11 8.02
N ILE A 209 -15.31 -11.86 7.73
CA ILE A 209 -15.21 -13.28 7.34
C ILE A 209 -14.64 -13.40 5.94
N ILE A 210 -15.25 -12.74 4.97
CA ILE A 210 -14.82 -12.83 3.56
C ILE A 210 -13.41 -12.25 3.38
N MET A 211 -13.08 -11.16 4.07
CA MET A 211 -11.75 -10.54 4.04
C MET A 211 -10.68 -11.47 4.64
N SER A 212 -10.97 -12.12 5.78
CA SER A 212 -10.04 -13.06 6.42
C SER A 212 -9.73 -14.27 5.53
N ILE A 213 -10.75 -14.81 4.87
CA ILE A 213 -10.59 -15.93 3.93
C ILE A 213 -9.80 -15.49 2.70
N ALA A 214 -10.10 -14.29 2.18
CA ALA A 214 -9.34 -13.71 1.07
C ALA A 214 -7.84 -13.56 1.41
N ILE A 215 -7.48 -13.06 2.59
CA ILE A 215 -6.08 -12.93 3.04
C ILE A 215 -5.35 -14.28 2.97
N ILE A 216 -5.97 -15.34 3.49
CA ILE A 216 -5.35 -16.67 3.52
C ILE A 216 -5.15 -17.20 2.09
N LEU A 217 -6.16 -17.13 1.23
CA LEU A 217 -6.08 -17.57 -0.15
C LEU A 217 -5.02 -16.79 -0.95
N LEU A 218 -4.99 -15.47 -0.76
CA LEU A 218 -4.02 -14.59 -1.41
C LEU A 218 -2.60 -14.84 -0.91
N ALA A 219 -2.40 -15.12 0.38
CA ALA A 219 -1.07 -15.46 0.91
C ALA A 219 -0.50 -16.71 0.24
N PHE A 220 -1.31 -17.74 0.03
CA PHE A 220 -0.91 -18.94 -0.72
C PHE A 220 -0.66 -18.62 -2.19
N ALA A 221 -1.56 -17.90 -2.86
CA ALA A 221 -1.43 -17.57 -4.28
C ALA A 221 -0.18 -16.73 -4.57
N ILE A 222 0.04 -15.64 -3.83
CA ILE A 222 1.20 -14.77 -3.98
C ILE A 222 2.49 -15.56 -3.73
N THR A 223 2.51 -16.43 -2.70
CA THR A 223 3.67 -17.28 -2.42
C THR A 223 3.98 -18.23 -3.57
N LEU A 224 2.95 -18.88 -4.13
CA LEU A 224 3.13 -19.80 -5.26
C LEU A 224 3.62 -19.08 -6.52
N ILE A 225 3.06 -17.91 -6.82
CA ILE A 225 3.51 -17.08 -7.95
C ILE A 225 4.97 -16.66 -7.74
N THR A 226 5.29 -16.22 -6.53
CA THR A 226 6.65 -15.77 -6.19
C THR A 226 7.66 -16.89 -6.38
N GLU A 227 7.43 -18.05 -5.78
CA GLU A 227 8.41 -19.14 -5.74
C GLU A 227 8.49 -19.91 -7.08
N ASN A 228 7.35 -20.12 -7.75
CA ASN A 228 7.31 -20.97 -8.93
C ASN A 228 7.43 -20.18 -10.26
N TYR A 229 7.10 -18.89 -10.28
CA TYR A 229 7.10 -18.09 -11.52
C TYR A 229 8.09 -16.94 -11.49
N ILE A 230 8.16 -16.15 -10.40
CA ILE A 230 9.03 -14.99 -10.32
C ILE A 230 10.47 -15.39 -9.99
N ALA A 231 10.67 -16.17 -8.91
CA ALA A 231 12.00 -16.53 -8.43
C ALA A 231 12.89 -17.22 -9.51
N PRO A 232 12.37 -18.15 -10.35
CA PRO A 232 13.18 -18.75 -11.40
C PRO A 232 13.62 -17.80 -12.51
N LYS A 233 12.93 -16.65 -12.66
CA LYS A 233 13.22 -15.64 -13.71
C LYS A 233 14.16 -14.55 -13.24
N MET A 234 14.49 -14.50 -11.94
CA MET A 234 15.41 -13.51 -11.40
C MET A 234 16.85 -13.89 -11.73
N PRO A 235 17.70 -12.89 -12.05
CA PRO A 235 19.13 -13.13 -12.26
C PRO A 235 19.76 -13.69 -10.98
N LYS A 236 20.88 -14.38 -11.13
CA LYS A 236 21.70 -14.76 -9.96
C LYS A 236 22.16 -13.50 -9.24
N TYR A 237 22.05 -13.49 -7.93
CA TYR A 237 22.54 -12.41 -7.07
C TYR A 237 23.88 -12.84 -6.46
N GLU A 238 24.90 -11.99 -6.62
CA GLU A 238 26.23 -12.22 -6.08
C GLU A 238 26.27 -11.64 -4.66
N PHE A 239 26.48 -12.50 -3.68
CA PHE A 239 26.61 -12.07 -2.29
C PHE A 239 28.06 -11.63 -2.03
N PRO A 240 28.30 -10.59 -1.21
CA PRO A 240 29.65 -10.23 -0.76
C PRO A 240 30.34 -11.43 -0.08
N GLU A 241 31.65 -11.59 -0.32
CA GLU A 241 32.43 -12.71 0.26
C GLU A 241 32.34 -12.76 1.79
N SER A 242 32.25 -11.60 2.44
CA SER A 242 32.08 -11.48 3.89
C SER A 242 30.76 -12.08 4.44
N GLU A 243 29.77 -12.31 3.59
CA GLU A 243 28.48 -12.91 3.96
C GLU A 243 28.42 -14.42 3.63
N MET A 244 29.38 -14.93 2.87
CA MET A 244 29.35 -16.32 2.38
C MET A 244 29.96 -17.35 3.35
N GLU A 245 30.91 -16.97 4.18
CA GLU A 245 31.78 -17.91 4.91
C GLU A 245 31.37 -18.24 6.35
N GLU A 246 30.40 -17.59 6.97
CA GLU A 246 30.07 -17.89 8.36
C GLU A 246 28.95 -18.96 8.48
N GLU A 247 29.34 -20.16 9.02
CA GLU A 247 28.38 -20.97 9.78
C GLU A 247 27.92 -20.13 10.97
N PHE A 248 26.77 -19.50 10.83
CA PHE A 248 26.23 -18.64 11.87
C PHE A 248 25.89 -19.45 13.13
N THR A 249 26.75 -19.35 14.11
CA THR A 249 26.53 -19.86 15.47
C THR A 249 26.26 -18.66 16.38
N ILE A 250 25.10 -18.68 17.05
CA ILE A 250 24.74 -17.60 17.98
C ILE A 250 25.68 -17.66 19.18
N THR A 251 26.35 -16.57 19.43
CA THR A 251 27.18 -16.41 20.60
C THR A 251 26.33 -16.10 21.85
N ASN A 252 26.88 -16.39 23.04
CA ASN A 252 26.20 -16.04 24.30
C ASN A 252 25.97 -14.51 24.45
N ARG A 253 26.77 -13.69 23.77
CA ARG A 253 26.58 -12.22 23.75
C ARG A 253 25.37 -11.84 22.90
N GLU A 254 25.23 -12.42 21.72
CA GLU A 254 24.07 -12.19 20.85
C GLU A 254 22.76 -12.66 21.50
N LEU A 255 22.80 -13.79 22.22
CA LEU A 255 21.64 -14.27 22.98
C LEU A 255 21.27 -13.26 24.09
N LYS A 256 22.25 -12.74 24.84
CA LYS A 256 21.98 -11.66 25.82
C LYS A 256 21.40 -10.41 25.14
N GLY A 257 21.94 -10.03 23.97
CA GLY A 257 21.41 -8.95 23.16
C GLY A 257 19.94 -9.15 22.79
N LEU A 258 19.58 -10.34 22.33
CA LEU A 258 18.18 -10.69 21.99
C LEU A 258 17.24 -10.61 23.21
N VAL A 259 17.68 -11.11 24.36
CA VAL A 259 16.87 -11.05 25.60
C VAL A 259 16.65 -9.60 26.05
N LEU A 260 17.69 -8.76 26.03
CA LEU A 260 17.58 -7.34 26.37
C LEU A 260 16.69 -6.58 25.38
N ALA A 261 16.89 -6.80 24.07
CA ALA A 261 16.07 -6.19 23.04
C ALA A 261 14.59 -6.61 23.16
N GLY A 262 14.34 -7.90 23.36
CA GLY A 262 12.99 -8.42 23.55
C GLY A 262 12.31 -7.83 24.78
N GLY A 263 13.00 -7.77 25.93
CA GLY A 263 12.49 -7.17 27.16
C GLY A 263 12.17 -5.68 26.99
N ALA A 264 13.10 -4.90 26.41
CA ALA A 264 12.91 -3.48 26.16
C ALA A 264 11.76 -3.23 25.13
N GLY A 265 11.71 -4.04 24.07
CA GLY A 265 10.64 -3.96 23.08
C GLY A 265 9.25 -4.25 23.65
N ILE A 266 9.14 -5.28 24.51
CA ILE A 266 7.88 -5.60 25.21
C ILE A 266 7.48 -4.45 26.14
N LEU A 267 8.39 -3.90 26.91
CA LEU A 267 8.11 -2.76 27.79
C LEU A 267 7.63 -1.54 26.98
N TYR A 268 8.26 -1.25 25.84
CA TYR A 268 7.83 -0.17 24.98
C TYR A 268 6.45 -0.41 24.38
N LEU A 269 6.15 -1.62 23.92
CA LEU A 269 4.84 -1.97 23.39
C LEU A 269 3.75 -1.88 24.48
N LEU A 270 4.03 -2.33 25.71
CA LEU A 270 3.10 -2.18 26.85
C LEU A 270 2.85 -0.71 27.18
N PHE A 271 3.90 0.11 27.16
CA PHE A 271 3.77 1.57 27.33
C PHE A 271 2.90 2.18 26.22
N PHE A 272 3.14 1.80 24.96
CA PHE A 272 2.34 2.28 23.84
C PHE A 272 0.86 1.86 23.97
N ILE A 273 0.60 0.59 24.29
CA ILE A 273 -0.75 0.08 24.55
C ILE A 273 -1.42 0.87 25.66
N TYR A 274 -0.71 1.16 26.76
CA TYR A 274 -1.21 2.00 27.85
C TYR A 274 -1.62 3.40 27.37
N CYS A 275 -0.88 3.99 26.46
CA CYS A 275 -1.19 5.31 25.91
C CYS A 275 -2.43 5.35 24.99
N ILE A 276 -2.91 4.18 24.51
CA ILE A 276 -4.10 4.08 23.67
C ILE A 276 -5.32 3.46 24.36
N ILE A 277 -5.20 2.96 25.58
CA ILE A 277 -6.33 2.44 26.36
C ILE A 277 -6.97 3.57 27.16
N PRO A 278 -8.29 3.81 27.07
CA PRO A 278 -8.96 4.80 27.90
C PRO A 278 -9.27 4.25 29.31
N GLY A 279 -9.46 5.14 30.29
CA GLY A 279 -10.07 4.82 31.60
C GLY A 279 -9.11 4.47 32.72
N LEU A 280 -7.80 4.39 32.49
CA LEU A 280 -6.78 4.25 33.54
C LEU A 280 -6.14 5.59 33.88
N PRO A 281 -5.55 5.79 35.08
CA PRO A 281 -4.85 7.02 35.42
C PRO A 281 -3.72 7.33 34.42
N LEU A 282 -3.72 8.52 33.83
CA LEU A 282 -2.73 8.97 32.82
C LEU A 282 -2.71 8.14 31.52
N SER A 283 -3.67 7.23 31.30
CA SER A 283 -3.79 6.46 30.06
C SER A 283 -4.53 7.24 28.97
N GLY A 284 -4.52 6.70 27.74
CA GLY A 284 -5.24 7.31 26.60
C GLY A 284 -4.68 8.65 26.14
N ALA A 285 -3.39 8.94 26.43
CA ALA A 285 -2.75 10.19 26.05
C ALA A 285 -2.66 10.38 24.52
N LEU A 286 -2.68 9.29 23.76
CA LEU A 286 -2.60 9.28 22.30
C LEU A 286 -3.96 9.18 21.61
N LEU A 287 -5.07 9.19 22.37
CA LEU A 287 -6.43 9.18 21.83
C LEU A 287 -6.87 10.59 21.46
N ASP A 288 -7.54 10.72 20.32
CA ASP A 288 -8.24 11.95 19.95
C ASP A 288 -9.45 12.16 20.88
N LYS A 289 -9.36 13.16 21.74
CA LYS A 289 -10.41 13.46 22.75
C LYS A 289 -11.63 14.15 22.14
N THR A 290 -11.57 14.61 20.91
CA THR A 290 -12.69 15.28 20.23
C THR A 290 -13.71 14.26 19.72
N GLN A 291 -13.32 13.01 19.55
CA GLN A 291 -14.17 11.95 19.03
C GLN A 291 -14.95 11.24 20.12
N MET A 292 -16.14 10.73 19.78
CA MET A 292 -17.04 10.07 20.72
C MET A 292 -16.75 8.57 20.82
N PHE A 293 -16.60 7.90 19.68
CA PHE A 293 -16.37 6.46 19.63
C PHE A 293 -14.88 6.12 19.69
N TYR A 294 -14.55 5.00 20.34
CA TYR A 294 -13.16 4.57 20.54
C TYR A 294 -12.40 4.35 19.21
N ILE A 295 -13.08 3.80 18.20
CA ILE A 295 -12.50 3.58 16.88
C ILE A 295 -12.13 4.92 16.22
N ASP A 296 -12.99 5.92 16.32
CA ASP A 296 -12.73 7.24 15.76
C ASP A 296 -11.63 7.97 16.55
N LYS A 297 -11.55 7.78 17.88
CA LYS A 297 -10.42 8.27 18.70
C LYS A 297 -9.07 7.72 18.24
N LEU A 298 -9.04 6.50 17.69
CA LEU A 298 -7.84 5.86 17.18
C LEU A 298 -7.52 6.26 15.73
N PHE A 299 -8.57 6.38 14.89
CA PHE A 299 -8.39 6.40 13.42
C PHE A 299 -8.97 7.64 12.72
N SER A 300 -9.41 8.67 13.45
CA SER A 300 -9.80 9.95 12.82
C SER A 300 -8.63 10.59 12.08
N ALA A 301 -8.92 11.57 11.23
CA ALA A 301 -7.90 12.28 10.43
C ALA A 301 -6.80 12.92 11.28
N ASP A 302 -7.17 13.44 12.47
CA ASP A 302 -6.26 14.09 13.42
C ASP A 302 -5.74 13.12 14.50
N SER A 303 -6.06 11.84 14.38
CA SER A 303 -5.63 10.83 15.35
C SER A 303 -4.11 10.60 15.28
N PHE A 304 -3.60 10.07 16.37
CA PHE A 304 -2.21 9.66 16.48
C PHE A 304 -1.81 8.60 15.43
N PHE A 305 -2.66 7.62 15.16
CA PHE A 305 -2.39 6.59 14.15
C PHE A 305 -2.26 7.17 12.73
N SER A 306 -3.03 8.22 12.42
CA SER A 306 -2.92 8.89 11.12
C SER A 306 -1.62 9.68 10.97
N ASN A 307 -1.17 10.34 12.05
CA ASN A 307 -0.09 11.34 11.98
C ASN A 307 1.23 10.91 12.63
N GLY A 308 1.20 10.10 13.70
CA GLY A 308 2.38 9.82 14.53
C GLY A 308 2.86 8.36 14.54
N PHE A 309 2.11 7.43 13.96
CA PHE A 309 2.41 6.00 14.10
C PHE A 309 3.76 5.59 13.48
N VAL A 310 4.21 6.30 12.44
CA VAL A 310 5.55 6.11 11.86
C VAL A 310 6.63 6.27 12.93
N PHE A 311 6.51 7.28 13.80
CA PHE A 311 7.45 7.54 14.87
C PHE A 311 7.45 6.41 15.91
N VAL A 312 6.30 5.88 16.28
CA VAL A 312 6.20 4.76 17.24
C VAL A 312 6.94 3.52 16.72
N VAL A 313 6.72 3.17 15.46
CA VAL A 313 7.41 2.02 14.84
C VAL A 313 8.92 2.28 14.73
N THR A 314 9.33 3.49 14.38
CA THR A 314 10.74 3.86 14.33
C THR A 314 11.40 3.75 15.69
N MET A 315 10.76 4.27 16.75
CA MET A 315 11.28 4.18 18.11
C MET A 315 11.37 2.74 18.61
N LEU A 316 10.38 1.90 18.26
CA LEU A 316 10.48 0.46 18.53
C LEU A 316 11.75 -0.14 17.88
N PHE A 317 12.04 0.20 16.63
CA PHE A 317 13.21 -0.31 15.92
C PHE A 317 14.50 0.20 16.53
N VAL A 318 14.57 1.49 16.90
CA VAL A 318 15.71 2.06 17.61
C VAL A 318 15.94 1.36 18.95
N ILE A 319 14.89 1.15 19.74
CA ILE A 319 14.95 0.46 21.03
C ILE A 319 15.46 -0.97 20.86
N LEU A 320 14.88 -1.72 19.91
CA LEU A 320 15.30 -3.10 19.64
C LEU A 320 16.78 -3.18 19.24
N GLY A 321 17.22 -2.34 18.29
CA GLY A 321 18.61 -2.31 17.85
C GLY A 321 19.58 -1.83 18.95
N PHE A 322 19.23 -0.79 19.69
CA PHE A 322 20.05 -0.22 20.75
C PHE A 322 20.28 -1.21 21.91
N PHE A 323 19.21 -1.79 22.45
CA PHE A 323 19.34 -2.73 23.56
C PHE A 323 20.01 -4.05 23.13
N TYR A 324 19.78 -4.48 21.87
CA TYR A 324 20.55 -5.57 21.31
C TYR A 324 22.05 -5.21 21.25
N GLY A 325 22.38 -4.04 20.72
CA GLY A 325 23.76 -3.59 20.58
C GLY A 325 24.52 -3.50 21.89
N ILE A 326 23.85 -3.06 22.96
CA ILE A 326 24.41 -3.07 24.32
C ILE A 326 24.69 -4.51 24.79
N GLY A 327 23.73 -5.41 24.63
CA GLY A 327 23.84 -6.80 25.08
C GLY A 327 24.86 -7.61 24.28
N ALA A 328 24.91 -7.42 22.98
CA ALA A 328 25.87 -8.02 22.07
C ALA A 328 27.24 -7.33 22.09
N LYS A 329 27.36 -6.14 22.73
CA LYS A 329 28.56 -5.29 22.78
C LYS A 329 28.97 -4.76 21.40
N THR A 330 28.06 -4.57 20.49
CA THR A 330 28.30 -3.90 19.20
C THR A 330 28.18 -2.38 19.35
N ILE A 331 27.31 -1.87 20.21
CA ILE A 331 27.23 -0.46 20.61
C ILE A 331 27.92 -0.30 21.95
N ARG A 332 29.05 0.45 22.00
CA ARG A 332 29.88 0.61 23.18
C ARG A 332 29.95 2.06 23.69
N ASN A 333 29.65 3.00 22.82
CA ASN A 333 29.74 4.43 23.13
C ASN A 333 28.70 5.22 22.31
N ASN A 334 28.57 6.52 22.63
CA ASN A 334 27.61 7.40 21.95
C ASN A 334 27.89 7.56 20.45
N LYS A 335 29.16 7.47 20.03
CA LYS A 335 29.54 7.59 18.64
C LYS A 335 29.01 6.41 17.84
N ASP A 336 29.16 5.18 18.36
CA ASP A 336 28.64 3.97 17.70
C ASP A 336 27.14 4.12 17.45
N LEU A 337 26.37 4.61 18.44
CA LEU A 337 24.93 4.84 18.29
C LEU A 337 24.62 5.90 17.23
N CYS A 338 25.35 7.01 17.20
CA CYS A 338 25.15 8.07 16.19
C CYS A 338 25.46 7.57 14.77
N ASP A 339 26.52 6.78 14.63
CA ASP A 339 26.90 6.15 13.36
C ASP A 339 25.83 5.13 12.91
N ASP A 340 25.23 4.39 13.83
CA ASP A 340 24.15 3.44 13.56
C ASP A 340 22.86 4.15 13.12
N LEU A 341 22.50 5.29 13.74
CA LEU A 341 21.33 6.10 13.36
C LEU A 341 21.42 6.62 11.92
N GLY A 342 22.63 6.97 11.46
CA GLY A 342 22.87 7.48 10.10
C GLY A 342 23.03 6.39 9.04
N HIS A 343 23.36 5.18 9.42
CA HIS A 343 23.83 4.12 8.51
C HIS A 343 22.90 3.83 7.33
N SER A 344 21.61 3.66 7.57
CA SER A 344 20.67 3.33 6.49
C SER A 344 20.27 4.52 5.61
N ILE A 345 20.62 5.75 6.05
CA ILE A 345 20.42 6.98 5.27
C ILE A 345 21.56 7.17 4.27
N ASP A 346 22.72 6.56 4.52
CA ASP A 346 23.85 6.64 3.61
C ASP A 346 23.47 6.05 2.23
N GLY A 347 23.80 6.79 1.19
CA GLY A 347 23.57 6.36 -0.20
C GLY A 347 22.13 6.49 -0.72
N ILE A 348 21.19 7.09 0.03
CA ILE A 348 19.79 7.27 -0.46
C ILE A 348 19.61 8.46 -1.41
N GLY A 349 20.67 9.23 -1.74
CA GLY A 349 20.54 10.42 -2.59
C GLY A 349 19.79 10.17 -3.90
N LYS A 350 20.12 9.09 -4.62
CA LYS A 350 19.40 8.71 -5.85
C LYS A 350 17.91 8.39 -5.58
N THR A 351 17.61 7.78 -4.45
CA THR A 351 16.23 7.49 -4.01
C THR A 351 15.46 8.79 -3.76
N ILE A 352 16.07 9.79 -3.12
CA ILE A 352 15.44 11.09 -2.87
C ILE A 352 15.10 11.80 -4.19
N VAL A 353 16.04 11.80 -5.16
CA VAL A 353 15.79 12.36 -6.49
C VAL A 353 14.65 11.63 -7.22
N LEU A 354 14.61 10.30 -7.11
CA LEU A 354 13.53 9.49 -7.69
C LEU A 354 12.17 9.84 -7.04
N ILE A 355 12.13 9.99 -5.71
CA ILE A 355 10.93 10.42 -4.97
C ILE A 355 10.50 11.82 -5.39
N PHE A 356 11.44 12.74 -5.61
CA PHE A 356 11.13 14.09 -6.10
C PHE A 356 10.36 14.03 -7.43
N PHE A 357 10.89 13.36 -8.46
CA PHE A 357 10.21 13.28 -9.74
C PHE A 357 8.91 12.48 -9.68
N ALA A 358 8.80 11.48 -8.81
CA ALA A 358 7.54 10.77 -8.58
C ALA A 358 6.47 11.68 -7.93
N SER A 359 6.85 12.51 -6.97
CA SER A 359 5.94 13.48 -6.34
C SER A 359 5.42 14.51 -7.35
N VAL A 360 6.30 15.00 -8.22
CA VAL A 360 5.93 15.92 -9.33
C VAL A 360 4.98 15.23 -10.30
N PHE A 361 5.30 14.01 -10.75
CA PHE A 361 4.45 13.25 -11.66
C PHE A 361 3.04 13.04 -11.10
N ILE A 362 2.94 12.56 -9.86
CA ILE A 362 1.65 12.30 -9.21
C ILE A 362 0.85 13.58 -9.00
N SER A 363 1.49 14.69 -8.57
CA SER A 363 0.80 15.95 -8.34
C SER A 363 0.33 16.59 -9.66
N VAL A 364 1.15 16.53 -10.71
CA VAL A 364 0.80 16.97 -12.06
C VAL A 364 -0.37 16.15 -12.59
N PHE A 365 -0.31 14.81 -12.52
CA PHE A 365 -1.40 13.95 -12.97
C PHE A 365 -2.70 14.22 -12.20
N LYS A 366 -2.64 14.31 -10.87
CA LYS A 366 -3.79 14.62 -10.03
C LYS A 366 -4.43 15.96 -10.40
N LYS A 367 -3.62 17.00 -10.66
CA LYS A 367 -4.11 18.33 -11.02
C LYS A 367 -4.85 18.35 -12.36
N THR A 368 -4.53 17.46 -13.29
CA THR A 368 -5.24 17.38 -14.58
C THR A 368 -6.71 16.95 -14.46
N GLY A 369 -7.14 16.31 -13.36
CA GLY A 369 -8.48 15.74 -13.20
C GLY A 369 -8.78 14.50 -14.07
N ILE A 370 -7.81 14.03 -14.87
CA ILE A 370 -8.01 12.88 -15.80
C ILE A 370 -8.53 11.65 -15.06
N GLY A 371 -7.96 11.31 -13.90
CA GLY A 371 -8.39 10.14 -13.11
C GLY A 371 -9.83 10.26 -12.63
N GLU A 372 -10.27 11.45 -12.24
CA GLU A 372 -11.63 11.74 -11.82
C GLU A 372 -12.61 11.60 -12.98
N VAL A 373 -12.30 12.22 -14.13
CA VAL A 373 -13.13 12.11 -15.35
C VAL A 373 -13.31 10.66 -15.80
N ILE A 374 -12.23 9.87 -15.81
CA ILE A 374 -12.30 8.43 -16.15
C ILE A 374 -13.18 7.69 -15.14
N THR A 375 -13.01 7.94 -13.84
CA THR A 375 -13.79 7.26 -12.79
C THR A 375 -15.26 7.62 -12.88
N ALA A 376 -15.60 8.90 -13.12
CA ALA A 376 -16.97 9.35 -13.33
C ALA A 376 -17.60 8.76 -14.59
N ALA A 377 -16.86 8.68 -15.68
CA ALA A 377 -17.32 8.04 -16.92
C ALA A 377 -17.61 6.55 -16.71
N LEU A 378 -16.74 5.85 -15.98
CA LEU A 378 -16.94 4.43 -15.64
C LEU A 378 -18.13 4.23 -14.70
N ALA A 379 -18.37 5.15 -13.73
CA ALA A 379 -19.53 5.11 -12.86
C ALA A 379 -20.85 5.21 -13.65
N ASN A 380 -20.90 6.08 -14.67
CA ASN A 380 -22.08 6.25 -15.51
C ASN A 380 -22.42 5.01 -16.36
N ILE A 381 -21.47 4.08 -16.57
CA ILE A 381 -21.76 2.79 -17.23
C ILE A 381 -22.72 1.94 -16.36
N LEU A 382 -22.60 2.03 -15.03
CA LEU A 382 -23.48 1.28 -14.12
C LEU A 382 -24.94 1.75 -14.18
N THR A 383 -25.19 3.04 -14.46
CA THR A 383 -26.55 3.58 -14.58
C THR A 383 -27.25 3.13 -15.84
N ALA A 384 -26.50 2.93 -16.93
CA ALA A 384 -27.04 2.51 -18.22
C ALA A 384 -27.31 0.99 -18.30
N ALA A 385 -26.81 0.21 -17.35
CA ALA A 385 -26.82 -1.24 -17.40
C ALA A 385 -28.10 -1.81 -16.75
N ASN A 386 -29.11 -2.07 -17.55
CA ASN A 386 -30.32 -2.81 -17.14
C ASN A 386 -30.01 -4.33 -17.09
N LEU A 387 -29.09 -4.73 -16.19
CA LEU A 387 -28.57 -6.09 -16.11
C LEU A 387 -28.91 -6.72 -14.75
N GLY A 388 -28.96 -8.05 -14.70
CA GLY A 388 -29.10 -8.78 -13.43
C GLY A 388 -27.86 -8.65 -12.53
N ALA A 389 -27.97 -9.16 -11.31
CA ALA A 389 -26.94 -9.03 -10.29
C ALA A 389 -25.58 -9.61 -10.71
N PHE A 390 -25.55 -10.79 -11.28
CA PHE A 390 -24.31 -11.47 -11.65
C PHE A 390 -23.43 -10.66 -12.64
N PRO A 391 -23.94 -10.16 -13.77
CA PRO A 391 -23.17 -9.28 -14.64
C PRO A 391 -22.74 -7.97 -13.96
N LEU A 392 -23.59 -7.36 -13.13
CA LEU A 392 -23.25 -6.10 -12.44
C LEU A 392 -22.14 -6.27 -11.42
N ILE A 393 -22.07 -7.41 -10.72
CA ILE A 393 -20.94 -7.75 -9.84
C ILE A 393 -19.62 -7.75 -10.62
N ILE A 394 -19.60 -8.42 -11.79
CA ILE A 394 -18.40 -8.48 -12.64
C ILE A 394 -18.04 -7.11 -13.19
N ILE A 395 -19.03 -6.35 -13.65
CA ILE A 395 -18.82 -5.00 -14.20
C ILE A 395 -18.27 -4.06 -13.12
N LEU A 396 -18.84 -4.04 -11.93
CA LEU A 396 -18.35 -3.19 -10.83
C LEU A 396 -16.91 -3.59 -10.42
N PHE A 397 -16.61 -4.89 -10.35
CA PHE A 397 -15.26 -5.39 -10.10
C PHE A 397 -14.26 -4.85 -11.15
N LEU A 398 -14.59 -4.96 -12.43
CA LEU A 398 -13.73 -4.48 -13.53
C LEU A 398 -13.63 -2.96 -13.56
N ILE A 399 -14.74 -2.24 -13.33
CA ILE A 399 -14.74 -0.77 -13.21
C ILE A 399 -13.81 -0.33 -12.08
N SER A 400 -13.90 -0.97 -10.92
CA SER A 400 -13.03 -0.69 -9.77
C SER A 400 -11.57 -0.93 -10.09
N ALA A 401 -11.26 -2.01 -10.82
CA ALA A 401 -9.90 -2.32 -11.26
C ALA A 401 -9.36 -1.26 -12.23
N VAL A 402 -10.14 -0.88 -13.24
CA VAL A 402 -9.72 0.12 -14.25
C VAL A 402 -9.60 1.51 -13.61
N ALA A 403 -10.58 1.93 -12.79
CA ALA A 403 -10.54 3.22 -12.09
C ALA A 403 -9.31 3.33 -11.18
N THR A 404 -8.92 2.26 -10.51
CA THR A 404 -7.75 2.24 -9.61
C THR A 404 -6.44 2.51 -10.36
N PHE A 405 -6.33 2.10 -11.61
CA PHE A 405 -5.13 2.36 -12.40
C PHE A 405 -4.88 3.88 -12.59
N PHE A 406 -5.94 4.68 -12.70
CA PHE A 406 -5.88 6.13 -12.90
C PHE A 406 -6.12 6.93 -11.62
N LEU A 407 -6.85 6.38 -10.66
CA LEU A 407 -7.21 7.02 -9.39
C LEU A 407 -7.00 6.04 -8.22
N PRO A 408 -5.75 5.90 -7.72
CA PRO A 408 -5.44 4.91 -6.67
C PRO A 408 -6.00 5.28 -5.29
N ASN A 409 -6.51 6.50 -5.07
CA ASN A 409 -7.14 6.87 -3.79
C ASN A 409 -8.50 6.18 -3.64
N SER A 410 -8.57 5.19 -2.73
CA SER A 410 -9.75 4.35 -2.50
C SER A 410 -10.97 5.16 -2.04
N THR A 411 -10.79 6.06 -1.07
CA THR A 411 -11.88 6.83 -0.48
C THR A 411 -12.51 7.78 -1.50
N PHE A 412 -11.70 8.53 -2.23
CA PHE A 412 -12.20 9.47 -3.23
C PHE A 412 -12.88 8.74 -4.40
N LYS A 413 -12.28 7.66 -4.88
CA LYS A 413 -12.84 6.82 -5.93
C LYS A 413 -14.18 6.19 -5.51
N TRP A 414 -14.28 5.70 -4.27
CA TRP A 414 -15.51 5.12 -3.76
C TRP A 414 -16.60 6.16 -3.55
N ALA A 415 -16.27 7.38 -3.15
CA ALA A 415 -17.25 8.46 -3.05
C ALA A 415 -17.95 8.74 -4.40
N ILE A 416 -17.23 8.59 -5.53
CA ILE A 416 -17.81 8.70 -6.87
C ILE A 416 -18.64 7.46 -7.22
N LEU A 417 -18.11 6.27 -6.97
CA LEU A 417 -18.75 5.01 -7.40
C LEU A 417 -19.92 4.59 -6.52
N ALA A 418 -19.85 4.81 -5.19
CA ALA A 418 -20.84 4.31 -4.23
C ALA A 418 -22.22 4.93 -4.44
N SER A 419 -22.27 6.23 -4.78
CA SER A 419 -23.52 6.95 -5.05
C SER A 419 -24.37 6.33 -6.16
N ILE A 420 -23.75 5.57 -7.03
CA ILE A 420 -24.39 4.89 -8.17
C ILE A 420 -24.42 3.37 -7.93
N ALA A 421 -23.27 2.78 -7.56
CA ALA A 421 -23.14 1.33 -7.46
C ALA A 421 -24.00 0.73 -6.34
N VAL A 422 -24.06 1.38 -5.17
CA VAL A 422 -24.80 0.87 -4.03
C VAL A 422 -26.31 0.84 -4.32
N PRO A 423 -26.97 1.93 -4.72
CA PRO A 423 -28.38 1.90 -5.07
C PRO A 423 -28.69 0.95 -6.24
N ALA A 424 -27.84 0.91 -7.27
CA ALA A 424 -28.05 0.04 -8.42
C ALA A 424 -28.04 -1.46 -8.04
N LEU A 425 -27.13 -1.88 -7.18
CA LEU A 425 -27.02 -3.26 -6.72
C LEU A 425 -28.07 -3.60 -5.66
N MET A 426 -28.46 -2.69 -4.79
CA MET A 426 -29.56 -2.89 -3.84
C MET A 426 -30.89 -3.13 -4.55
N ASN A 427 -31.19 -2.38 -5.61
CA ASN A 427 -32.43 -2.56 -6.40
C ASN A 427 -32.59 -3.97 -7.01
N ILE A 428 -31.51 -4.72 -7.11
CA ILE A 428 -31.50 -6.10 -7.61
C ILE A 428 -31.17 -7.13 -6.52
N GLY A 429 -31.30 -6.73 -5.24
CA GLY A 429 -31.20 -7.62 -4.08
C GLY A 429 -29.78 -7.93 -3.62
N VAL A 430 -28.78 -7.10 -3.96
CA VAL A 430 -27.40 -7.22 -3.46
C VAL A 430 -27.17 -6.22 -2.34
N SER A 431 -26.59 -6.66 -1.23
CA SER A 431 -26.38 -5.82 -0.07
C SER A 431 -25.33 -4.71 -0.30
N PRO A 432 -25.44 -3.57 0.40
CA PRO A 432 -24.45 -2.49 0.37
C PRO A 432 -23.04 -2.93 0.77
N GLU A 433 -22.94 -3.73 1.83
CA GLU A 433 -21.68 -4.26 2.30
C GLU A 433 -21.01 -5.20 1.30
N PHE A 434 -21.77 -6.07 0.62
CA PHE A 434 -21.21 -6.90 -0.43
C PHE A 434 -20.80 -6.07 -1.65
N THR A 435 -21.54 -5.02 -1.97
CA THR A 435 -21.17 -4.03 -3.00
C THR A 435 -19.83 -3.37 -2.70
N GLN A 436 -19.57 -3.02 -1.43
CA GLN A 436 -18.27 -2.50 -0.99
C GLN A 436 -17.16 -3.55 -1.13
N VAL A 437 -17.43 -4.83 -0.84
CA VAL A 437 -16.45 -5.93 -1.06
C VAL A 437 -16.08 -6.05 -2.53
N ILE A 438 -17.06 -5.98 -3.45
CA ILE A 438 -16.81 -6.05 -4.90
C ILE A 438 -15.85 -4.93 -5.33
N PHE A 439 -16.11 -3.71 -4.89
CA PHE A 439 -15.23 -2.56 -5.14
C PHE A 439 -13.81 -2.80 -4.62
N ARG A 440 -13.68 -3.21 -3.35
CA ARG A 440 -12.39 -3.44 -2.71
C ARG A 440 -11.57 -4.54 -3.38
N PHE A 441 -12.21 -5.61 -3.78
CA PHE A 441 -11.55 -6.71 -4.49
C PHE A 441 -11.10 -6.29 -5.89
N GLY A 442 -11.92 -5.49 -6.59
CA GLY A 442 -11.54 -4.92 -7.88
C GLY A 442 -10.32 -3.99 -7.80
N GLU A 443 -10.28 -3.10 -6.79
CA GLU A 443 -9.12 -2.21 -6.62
C GLU A 443 -7.84 -2.95 -6.27
N SER A 444 -7.89 -4.01 -5.45
CA SER A 444 -6.75 -4.85 -5.11
C SER A 444 -6.03 -5.41 -6.34
N MET A 445 -6.78 -5.72 -7.39
CA MET A 445 -6.22 -6.31 -8.60
C MET A 445 -5.19 -5.41 -9.28
N THR A 446 -5.42 -4.11 -9.33
CA THR A 446 -4.62 -3.18 -10.16
C THR A 446 -3.80 -2.18 -9.36
N MET A 447 -3.95 -2.10 -8.04
CA MET A 447 -3.20 -1.18 -7.19
C MET A 447 -1.69 -1.29 -7.37
N GLY A 448 -1.16 -2.51 -7.56
CA GLY A 448 0.28 -2.75 -7.81
C GLY A 448 0.75 -2.47 -9.23
N LEU A 449 -0.15 -2.18 -10.17
CA LEU A 449 0.18 -1.96 -11.57
C LEU A 449 0.26 -0.47 -11.94
N THR A 450 -0.18 0.43 -11.07
CA THR A 450 -0.19 1.86 -11.36
C THR A 450 1.03 2.59 -10.82
N PRO A 451 1.72 3.38 -11.67
CA PRO A 451 2.79 4.26 -11.22
C PRO A 451 2.29 5.49 -10.43
N LEU A 452 0.97 5.72 -10.40
CA LEU A 452 0.32 6.77 -9.63
C LEU A 452 0.16 6.41 -8.14
N MET A 453 0.39 5.14 -7.78
CA MET A 453 0.46 4.71 -6.39
C MET A 453 1.72 5.30 -5.74
N ALA A 454 1.54 6.17 -4.73
CA ALA A 454 2.62 6.97 -4.17
C ALA A 454 3.83 6.16 -3.70
N TYR A 455 3.61 4.96 -3.17
CA TYR A 455 4.67 4.08 -2.65
C TYR A 455 5.31 3.17 -3.70
N TYR A 456 4.85 3.21 -4.96
CA TYR A 456 5.53 2.54 -6.07
C TYR A 456 6.99 3.01 -6.20
N VAL A 457 7.26 4.27 -5.88
CA VAL A 457 8.62 4.82 -5.92
C VAL A 457 9.57 4.13 -4.93
N ILE A 458 9.07 3.68 -3.77
CA ILE A 458 9.87 2.95 -2.78
C ILE A 458 10.25 1.56 -3.33
N TYR A 459 9.28 0.86 -3.90
CA TYR A 459 9.51 -0.42 -4.58
C TYR A 459 10.57 -0.29 -5.68
N LEU A 460 10.44 0.72 -6.53
CA LEU A 460 11.37 0.99 -7.62
C LEU A 460 12.78 1.35 -7.11
N ALA A 461 12.86 2.18 -6.07
CA ALA A 461 14.13 2.59 -5.47
C ALA A 461 14.88 1.40 -4.84
N TYR A 462 14.16 0.51 -4.16
CA TYR A 462 14.78 -0.67 -3.56
C TYR A 462 15.21 -1.71 -4.60
N LEU A 463 14.48 -1.88 -5.68
CA LEU A 463 14.96 -2.69 -6.81
C LEU A 463 16.24 -2.08 -7.41
N GLU A 464 16.30 -0.74 -7.57
CA GLU A 464 17.51 -0.09 -8.09
C GLU A 464 18.68 -0.17 -7.10
N ARG A 465 18.44 -0.07 -5.78
CA ARG A 465 19.48 -0.20 -4.73
C ARG A 465 20.18 -1.55 -4.76
N TYR A 466 19.44 -2.64 -5.03
CA TYR A 466 19.99 -3.99 -5.12
C TYR A 466 20.37 -4.41 -6.55
N ASN A 467 20.36 -3.47 -7.50
CA ASN A 467 20.72 -3.73 -8.88
C ASN A 467 22.24 -3.89 -9.05
N GLN A 468 22.68 -5.11 -9.27
CA GLN A 468 24.09 -5.42 -9.56
C GLN A 468 24.46 -5.28 -11.04
N SER A 469 23.49 -4.98 -11.92
CA SER A 469 23.77 -4.78 -13.33
C SER A 469 24.32 -3.37 -13.59
N LYS A 470 25.16 -3.25 -14.64
CA LYS A 470 25.64 -1.93 -15.10
C LYS A 470 24.55 -1.07 -15.77
N LYS A 471 23.37 -1.65 -16.02
CA LYS A 471 22.24 -0.97 -16.67
C LYS A 471 21.20 -0.61 -15.61
N PRO A 472 20.56 0.58 -15.68
CA PRO A 472 19.47 0.94 -14.79
C PRO A 472 18.29 -0.02 -14.97
N ILE A 473 17.47 -0.16 -13.93
CA ILE A 473 16.26 -0.98 -14.00
C ILE A 473 15.26 -0.32 -14.95
N ASN A 474 14.66 -1.13 -15.81
CA ASN A 474 13.60 -0.65 -16.68
C ASN A 474 12.30 -0.48 -15.88
N PHE A 475 11.80 0.76 -15.83
CA PHE A 475 10.58 1.16 -15.14
C PHE A 475 9.37 0.27 -15.48
N PHE A 476 9.09 0.05 -16.75
CA PHE A 476 7.96 -0.79 -17.18
C PHE A 476 8.17 -2.29 -16.90
N LYS A 477 9.42 -2.74 -16.80
CA LYS A 477 9.71 -4.13 -16.41
C LYS A 477 9.34 -4.39 -14.95
N THR A 478 9.50 -3.39 -14.07
CA THR A 478 9.11 -3.53 -12.67
C THR A 478 7.59 -3.66 -12.50
N LEU A 479 6.80 -2.94 -13.29
CA LEU A 479 5.35 -3.12 -13.36
C LEU A 479 4.97 -4.50 -13.92
N LYS A 480 5.69 -4.99 -14.93
CA LYS A 480 5.45 -6.34 -15.50
C LYS A 480 5.65 -7.46 -14.48
N TYR A 481 6.50 -7.29 -13.47
CA TYR A 481 6.63 -8.27 -12.39
C TYR A 481 5.36 -8.38 -11.56
N GLN A 482 4.53 -7.34 -11.51
CA GLN A 482 3.28 -7.33 -10.75
C GLN A 482 2.09 -7.92 -11.54
N VAL A 483 2.17 -8.01 -12.87
CA VAL A 483 1.07 -8.52 -13.72
C VAL A 483 0.61 -9.94 -13.33
N PRO A 484 1.50 -10.93 -13.10
CA PRO A 484 1.06 -12.28 -12.71
C PRO A 484 0.28 -12.28 -11.40
N TYR A 485 0.65 -11.44 -10.44
CA TYR A 485 -0.06 -11.30 -9.18
C TYR A 485 -1.43 -10.66 -9.40
N ALA A 486 -1.50 -9.57 -10.16
CA ALA A 486 -2.75 -8.90 -10.49
C ALA A 486 -3.76 -9.85 -11.14
N VAL A 487 -3.32 -10.60 -12.15
CA VAL A 487 -4.20 -11.52 -12.89
C VAL A 487 -4.66 -12.68 -12.01
N VAL A 488 -3.74 -13.41 -11.38
CA VAL A 488 -4.11 -14.61 -10.62
C VAL A 488 -4.88 -14.26 -9.36
N CYS A 489 -4.43 -13.25 -8.59
CA CYS A 489 -5.15 -12.83 -7.39
C CYS A 489 -6.50 -12.18 -7.74
N GLY A 490 -6.58 -11.40 -8.84
CA GLY A 490 -7.84 -10.84 -9.32
C GLY A 490 -8.85 -11.93 -9.69
N LEU A 491 -8.42 -12.99 -10.37
CA LEU A 491 -9.29 -14.14 -10.68
C LEU A 491 -9.74 -14.89 -9.42
N ILE A 492 -8.87 -15.06 -8.43
CA ILE A 492 -9.23 -15.69 -7.15
C ILE A 492 -10.27 -14.85 -6.41
N LEU A 493 -10.07 -13.53 -6.35
CA LEU A 493 -11.01 -12.62 -5.69
C LEU A 493 -12.36 -12.57 -6.42
N LEU A 494 -12.35 -12.55 -7.74
CA LEU A 494 -13.58 -12.61 -8.53
C LEU A 494 -14.32 -13.95 -8.33
N ALA A 495 -13.59 -15.07 -8.33
CA ALA A 495 -14.17 -16.38 -8.04
C ALA A 495 -14.77 -16.44 -6.63
N LEU A 496 -14.09 -15.83 -5.64
CA LEU A 496 -14.58 -15.74 -4.28
C LEU A 496 -15.90 -14.95 -4.20
N LEU A 497 -16.01 -13.81 -4.88
CA LEU A 497 -17.25 -13.04 -4.98
C LEU A 497 -18.39 -13.85 -5.58
N ILE A 498 -18.14 -14.56 -6.68
CA ILE A 498 -19.14 -15.37 -7.37
C ILE A 498 -19.62 -16.50 -6.45
N VAL A 499 -18.70 -17.20 -5.78
CA VAL A 499 -19.05 -18.28 -4.84
C VAL A 499 -19.89 -17.75 -3.68
N TRP A 500 -19.50 -16.61 -3.08
CA TRP A 500 -20.25 -15.98 -1.99
C TRP A 500 -21.66 -15.56 -2.44
N TYR A 501 -21.74 -14.95 -3.61
CA TYR A 501 -23.04 -14.52 -4.16
C TYR A 501 -23.99 -15.70 -4.41
N ILE A 502 -23.50 -16.82 -4.97
CA ILE A 502 -24.35 -17.98 -5.30
C ILE A 502 -24.80 -18.72 -4.03
N ILE A 503 -23.89 -18.88 -3.04
CA ILE A 503 -24.18 -19.67 -1.83
C ILE A 503 -24.92 -18.83 -0.78
N GLY A 504 -24.75 -17.50 -0.80
CA GLY A 504 -25.34 -16.60 0.22
C GLY A 504 -24.67 -16.72 1.59
N LEU A 505 -23.36 -17.02 1.66
CA LEU A 505 -22.63 -17.13 2.93
C LEU A 505 -22.54 -15.77 3.63
N PRO A 506 -22.53 -15.73 4.98
CA PRO A 506 -22.30 -14.49 5.71
C PRO A 506 -20.93 -13.91 5.35
N ILE A 507 -20.87 -12.61 5.08
CA ILE A 507 -19.62 -11.91 4.76
C ILE A 507 -18.90 -11.41 6.01
N GLY A 508 -19.62 -11.31 7.14
CA GLY A 508 -19.10 -10.90 8.43
C GLY A 508 -20.16 -10.95 9.51
N ILE A 509 -19.90 -10.26 10.63
CA ILE A 509 -20.85 -10.15 11.72
C ILE A 509 -21.95 -9.15 11.31
N ASN A 510 -23.18 -9.63 11.22
CA ASN A 510 -24.33 -8.90 10.68
C ASN A 510 -24.15 -8.44 9.22
N GLY A 511 -23.23 -9.07 8.49
CA GLY A 511 -23.02 -8.80 7.07
C GLY A 511 -23.59 -9.92 6.20
N VAL A 512 -24.44 -9.56 5.24
CA VAL A 512 -25.14 -10.47 4.33
C VAL A 512 -24.80 -10.17 2.86
N VAL A 513 -25.04 -11.11 1.99
CA VAL A 513 -24.85 -10.94 0.52
C VAL A 513 -26.10 -10.34 -0.11
N HIS A 514 -27.25 -10.75 0.32
CA HIS A 514 -28.56 -10.37 -0.25
C HIS A 514 -29.33 -9.51 0.76
N VAL A 515 -30.06 -8.51 0.22
CA VAL A 515 -31.00 -7.66 0.98
C VAL A 515 -32.39 -8.23 0.85
#